data_be5adf8fa92b79f68fd917ec83add656
#
_entry.id   be5adf8fa92b79f68fd917ec83add656
#
_cell.length_a   1.000
_cell.length_b   1.000
_cell.length_c   1.000
_cell.angle_alpha   90.00
_cell.angle_beta   90.00
_cell.angle_gamma   90.00
#
_symmetry.space_group_name_H-M   'P 1'
#
loop_
_entity.id
_entity.type
_entity.pdbx_description
1 polymer ?
#
loop_
_entity_poly.entity_id
_entity_poly.type
_entity_poly.pdbx_seq_one_letter_code
_entity_poly.pdbx_strand_id
1 'polypeptide(L)'
;LYVDKLLYNLAPWVTLMPGLVTFAVIPFGATLPVTIGGVTREVPLVVADVNIGILYIFAFTGLGVYGIVLAGWSSNNKYSLMGALRASAQVISYELAMGFAAAGVFLAAGTLRLSGVVEWQAAHTWNVVPQFVGFFVFLVAAFAETNRLPFDLAEAEAELVAGFHTEY
;
A
#
# COMPACT_ATOMS: atom_id res chain seq x y z
N LEU A 1 15.54 12.90 26.98
CA LEU A 1 14.55 13.10 25.91
C LEU A 1 13.18 12.72 26.45
N TYR A 2 12.25 13.69 26.48
CA TYR A 2 10.86 13.42 26.88
C TYR A 2 10.10 12.93 25.64
N VAL A 3 10.12 11.63 25.40
CA VAL A 3 9.34 10.96 24.36
C VAL A 3 7.94 10.71 24.88
N ASP A 4 6.90 11.02 24.11
CA ASP A 4 5.54 10.61 24.44
C ASP A 4 5.40 9.11 24.17
N LYS A 5 5.55 8.31 25.23
CA LYS A 5 5.57 6.84 25.17
C LYS A 5 4.30 6.24 24.56
N LEU A 6 3.15 6.90 24.72
CA LEU A 6 1.89 6.39 24.18
C LEU A 6 1.87 6.54 22.65
N LEU A 7 2.16 7.73 22.15
CA LEU A 7 2.20 7.99 20.69
C LEU A 7 3.34 7.21 20.03
N TYR A 8 4.49 7.12 20.69
CA TYR A 8 5.63 6.34 20.22
C TYR A 8 5.28 4.86 19.99
N ASN A 9 4.61 4.22 20.97
CA ASN A 9 4.19 2.83 20.86
C ASN A 9 3.00 2.64 19.90
N LEU A 10 2.15 3.65 19.70
CA LEU A 10 1.04 3.59 18.75
C LEU A 10 1.47 3.72 17.28
N ALA A 11 2.53 4.48 17.00
CA ALA A 11 2.97 4.77 15.64
C ALA A 11 3.19 3.51 14.79
N PRO A 12 3.92 2.45 15.24
CA PRO A 12 4.10 1.23 14.47
C PRO A 12 2.78 0.50 14.18
N TRP A 13 1.84 0.53 15.12
CA TRP A 13 0.52 -0.10 14.93
C TRP A 13 -0.31 0.64 13.89
N VAL A 14 -0.28 1.97 13.91
CA VAL A 14 -0.99 2.80 12.91
C VAL A 14 -0.40 2.60 11.51
N THR A 15 0.88 2.29 11.39
CA THR A 15 1.51 1.96 10.10
C THR A 15 1.18 0.52 9.66
N LEU A 16 1.29 -0.46 10.56
CA LEU A 16 1.17 -1.88 10.22
C LEU A 16 -0.28 -2.33 9.98
N MET A 17 -1.21 -1.90 10.83
CA MET A 17 -2.61 -2.37 10.78
C MET A 17 -3.31 -2.07 9.45
N PRO A 18 -3.22 -0.87 8.86
CA PRO A 18 -3.80 -0.61 7.56
C PRO A 18 -3.28 -1.55 6.48
N GLY A 19 -1.96 -1.81 6.46
CA GLY A 19 -1.35 -2.76 5.52
C GLY A 19 -1.96 -4.17 5.66
N LEU A 20 -2.13 -4.68 6.88
CA LEU A 20 -2.76 -5.98 7.10
C LEU A 20 -4.23 -6.01 6.65
N VAL A 21 -4.97 -4.94 6.89
CA VAL A 21 -6.38 -4.85 6.51
C VAL A 21 -6.57 -4.88 4.99
N THR A 22 -5.63 -4.36 4.22
CA THR A 22 -5.70 -4.39 2.74
C THR A 22 -5.68 -5.81 2.17
N PHE A 23 -5.08 -6.78 2.86
CA PHE A 23 -5.10 -8.18 2.41
C PHE A 23 -6.50 -8.78 2.32
N ALA A 24 -7.48 -8.22 3.03
CA ALA A 24 -8.85 -8.72 3.02
C ALA A 24 -9.51 -8.63 1.63
N VAL A 25 -9.12 -7.69 0.81
CA VAL A 25 -9.72 -7.46 -0.54
C VAL A 25 -8.87 -8.00 -1.68
N ILE A 26 -7.69 -8.56 -1.40
CA ILE A 26 -6.83 -9.14 -2.43
C ILE A 26 -7.35 -10.52 -2.83
N PRO A 27 -7.71 -10.76 -4.09
CA PRO A 27 -8.11 -12.06 -4.56
C PRO A 27 -6.86 -12.96 -4.76
N PHE A 28 -6.70 -13.97 -3.91
CA PHE A 28 -5.59 -14.94 -4.01
C PHE A 28 -5.83 -16.04 -5.04
N GLY A 29 -7.05 -16.15 -5.52
CA GLY A 29 -7.45 -17.12 -6.53
C GLY A 29 -8.95 -17.06 -6.81
N ALA A 30 -9.45 -17.93 -7.69
CA ALA A 30 -10.87 -18.03 -7.99
C ALA A 30 -11.62 -18.70 -6.83
N THR A 31 -12.17 -19.87 -7.03
CA THR A 31 -12.88 -20.62 -6.00
C THR A 31 -12.20 -21.97 -5.76
N LEU A 32 -12.22 -22.45 -4.54
CA LEU A 32 -11.82 -23.79 -4.17
C LEU A 32 -13.07 -24.64 -3.88
N PRO A 33 -13.27 -25.78 -4.56
CA PRO A 33 -14.32 -26.74 -4.22
C PRO A 33 -13.93 -27.47 -2.91
N VAL A 34 -14.62 -27.16 -1.82
CA VAL A 34 -14.42 -27.83 -0.52
C VAL A 34 -15.59 -28.75 -0.26
N THR A 35 -15.32 -30.07 -0.15
CA THR A 35 -16.34 -31.09 0.15
C THR A 35 -16.32 -31.44 1.62
N ILE A 36 -17.38 -31.09 2.33
CA ILE A 36 -17.58 -31.42 3.75
C ILE A 36 -18.87 -32.21 3.87
N GLY A 37 -18.79 -33.45 4.40
CA GLY A 37 -19.96 -34.29 4.63
C GLY A 37 -20.74 -34.68 3.37
N GLY A 38 -20.08 -34.77 2.20
CA GLY A 38 -20.71 -35.10 0.92
C GLY A 38 -21.34 -33.87 0.20
N VAL A 39 -21.26 -32.68 0.77
CA VAL A 39 -21.71 -31.44 0.12
C VAL A 39 -20.49 -30.65 -0.35
N THR A 40 -20.37 -30.44 -1.67
CA THR A 40 -19.33 -29.58 -2.25
C THR A 40 -19.78 -28.14 -2.25
N ARG A 41 -19.00 -27.25 -1.62
CA ARG A 41 -19.19 -25.79 -1.66
C ARG A 41 -17.98 -25.15 -2.32
N GLU A 42 -18.25 -24.20 -3.20
CA GLU A 42 -17.20 -23.36 -3.76
C GLU A 42 -16.91 -22.21 -2.79
N VAL A 43 -15.70 -22.17 -2.27
CA VAL A 43 -15.22 -21.14 -1.33
C VAL A 43 -14.35 -20.17 -2.11
N PRO A 44 -14.70 -18.88 -2.22
CA PRO A 44 -13.87 -17.88 -2.89
C PRO A 44 -12.59 -17.65 -2.09
N LEU A 45 -11.45 -17.50 -2.78
CA LEU A 45 -10.15 -17.20 -2.18
C LEU A 45 -9.94 -15.69 -2.00
N VAL A 46 -10.97 -15.03 -1.52
CA VAL A 46 -10.94 -13.61 -1.13
C VAL A 46 -11.78 -13.46 0.14
N VAL A 47 -11.29 -12.68 1.09
CA VAL A 47 -12.02 -12.48 2.36
C VAL A 47 -13.22 -11.56 2.14
N ALA A 48 -13.03 -10.46 1.39
CA ALA A 48 -14.07 -9.50 1.08
C ALA A 48 -13.95 -9.02 -0.37
N ASP A 49 -14.87 -9.44 -1.23
CA ASP A 49 -14.93 -8.98 -2.62
C ASP A 49 -15.78 -7.72 -2.73
N VAL A 50 -15.13 -6.56 -2.60
CA VAL A 50 -15.78 -5.25 -2.53
C VAL A 50 -15.75 -4.58 -3.91
N ASN A 51 -16.87 -3.97 -4.31
CA ASN A 51 -16.99 -3.29 -5.61
C ASN A 51 -16.00 -2.13 -5.82
N ILE A 52 -15.45 -1.59 -4.74
CA ILE A 52 -14.46 -0.49 -4.72
C ILE A 52 -13.11 -0.97 -4.16
N GLY A 53 -12.73 -2.22 -4.40
CA GLY A 53 -11.58 -2.88 -3.78
C GLY A 53 -10.28 -2.10 -3.88
N ILE A 54 -10.00 -1.49 -5.04
CA ILE A 54 -8.80 -0.68 -5.21
C ILE A 54 -8.82 0.61 -4.39
N LEU A 55 -9.97 1.31 -4.32
CA LEU A 55 -10.09 2.52 -3.51
C LEU A 55 -9.92 2.18 -2.02
N TYR A 56 -10.41 1.01 -1.62
CA TYR A 56 -10.20 0.49 -0.28
C TYR A 56 -8.70 0.32 0.02
N ILE A 57 -7.92 -0.30 -0.90
CA ILE A 57 -6.49 -0.46 -0.73
C ILE A 57 -5.81 0.91 -0.56
N PHE A 58 -6.00 1.85 -1.51
CA PHE A 58 -5.38 3.17 -1.43
C PHE A 58 -5.81 3.97 -0.20
N ALA A 59 -7.07 3.84 0.25
CA ALA A 59 -7.52 4.51 1.47
C ALA A 59 -6.79 3.98 2.72
N PHE A 60 -6.58 2.67 2.81
CA PHE A 60 -5.91 2.08 3.96
C PHE A 60 -4.39 2.22 3.91
N THR A 61 -3.76 2.11 2.74
CA THR A 61 -2.30 2.36 2.63
C THR A 61 -1.96 3.80 2.99
N GLY A 62 -2.75 4.78 2.54
CA GLY A 62 -2.59 6.19 2.90
C GLY A 62 -2.69 6.48 4.40
N LEU A 63 -3.44 5.64 5.18
CA LEU A 63 -3.45 5.77 6.63
C LEU A 63 -2.09 5.45 7.28
N GLY A 64 -1.25 4.64 6.63
CA GLY A 64 0.10 4.33 7.10
C GLY A 64 0.98 5.57 7.25
N VAL A 65 0.76 6.60 6.44
CA VAL A 65 1.47 7.89 6.51
C VAL A 65 1.32 8.56 7.88
N TYR A 66 0.14 8.44 8.50
CA TYR A 66 -0.07 8.98 9.85
C TYR A 66 0.84 8.32 10.89
N GLY A 67 1.14 7.02 10.74
CA GLY A 67 2.07 6.33 11.61
C GLY A 67 3.48 6.92 11.52
N ILE A 68 3.96 7.21 10.31
CA ILE A 68 5.26 7.85 10.08
C ILE A 68 5.32 9.24 10.73
N VAL A 69 4.28 10.05 10.53
CA VAL A 69 4.20 11.39 11.15
C VAL A 69 4.17 11.30 12.68
N LEU A 70 3.39 10.38 13.24
CA LEU A 70 3.31 10.15 14.68
C LEU A 70 4.65 9.70 15.26
N ALA A 71 5.38 8.84 14.56
CA ALA A 71 6.71 8.41 14.97
C ALA A 71 7.67 9.60 15.08
N GLY A 72 7.76 10.43 14.03
CA GLY A 72 8.60 11.62 14.06
C GLY A 72 8.18 12.65 15.10
N TRP A 73 6.88 12.86 15.28
CA TRP A 73 6.35 13.79 16.27
C TRP A 73 6.63 13.32 17.71
N SER A 74 6.34 12.07 18.01
CA SER A 74 6.48 11.51 19.36
C SER A 74 7.92 11.46 19.84
N SER A 75 8.89 11.39 18.93
CA SER A 75 10.32 11.38 19.22
C SER A 75 10.85 12.68 19.85
N ASN A 76 10.07 13.77 19.79
CA ASN A 76 10.44 15.09 20.28
C ASN A 76 11.83 15.58 19.82
N ASN A 77 12.21 15.17 18.61
CA ASN A 77 13.48 15.51 17.97
C ASN A 77 13.18 16.17 16.62
N LYS A 78 13.75 17.36 16.41
CA LYS A 78 13.55 18.13 15.17
C LYS A 78 14.01 17.37 13.91
N TYR A 79 15.06 16.57 14.01
CA TYR A 79 15.58 15.79 12.87
C TYR A 79 14.65 14.65 12.52
N SER A 80 14.14 13.94 13.54
CA SER A 80 13.16 12.88 13.36
C SER A 80 11.86 13.41 12.76
N LEU A 81 11.37 14.56 13.23
CA LEU A 81 10.17 15.20 12.67
C LEU A 81 10.37 15.62 11.21
N MET A 82 11.50 16.25 10.87
CA MET A 82 11.82 16.62 9.49
C MET A 82 11.94 15.39 8.58
N GLY A 83 12.56 14.31 9.05
CA GLY A 83 12.63 13.04 8.36
C GLY A 83 11.24 12.45 8.10
N ALA A 84 10.37 12.45 9.11
CA ALA A 84 9.00 11.94 8.99
C ALA A 84 8.16 12.76 7.99
N LEU A 85 8.30 14.08 7.95
CA LEU A 85 7.62 14.94 6.97
C LEU A 85 8.13 14.69 5.54
N ARG A 86 9.45 14.50 5.36
CA ARG A 86 10.03 14.11 4.06
C ARG A 86 9.51 12.76 3.59
N ALA A 87 9.52 11.75 4.48
CA ALA A 87 9.00 10.42 4.20
C ALA A 87 7.51 10.47 3.80
N SER A 88 6.70 11.18 4.58
CA SER A 88 5.27 11.32 4.31
C SER A 88 4.99 12.00 2.96
N ALA A 89 5.71 13.06 2.64
CA ALA A 89 5.58 13.76 1.36
C ALA A 89 5.96 12.84 0.18
N GLN A 90 6.99 12.02 0.34
CA GLN A 90 7.43 11.05 -0.63
C GLN A 90 6.35 9.98 -0.87
N VAL A 91 5.87 9.31 0.19
CA VAL A 91 4.84 8.27 0.10
C VAL A 91 3.58 8.80 -0.57
N ILE A 92 3.04 9.94 -0.14
CA ILE A 92 1.85 10.56 -0.75
C ILE A 92 2.06 10.82 -2.25
N SER A 93 3.24 11.33 -2.63
CA SER A 93 3.54 11.61 -4.04
C SER A 93 3.55 10.35 -4.89
N TYR A 94 4.10 9.26 -4.39
CA TYR A 94 4.15 7.98 -5.12
C TYR A 94 2.81 7.24 -5.10
N GLU A 95 2.03 7.32 -4.03
CA GLU A 95 0.65 6.80 -4.00
C GLU A 95 -0.22 7.46 -5.09
N LEU A 96 -0.12 8.78 -5.27
CA LEU A 96 -0.82 9.47 -6.35
C LEU A 96 -0.40 8.97 -7.73
N ALA A 97 0.90 8.80 -7.96
CA ALA A 97 1.41 8.27 -9.23
C ALA A 97 0.92 6.85 -9.50
N MET A 98 0.94 5.97 -8.49
CA MET A 98 0.38 4.61 -8.58
C MET A 98 -1.12 4.62 -8.85
N GLY A 99 -1.86 5.49 -8.16
CA GLY A 99 -3.31 5.63 -8.35
C GLY A 99 -3.67 6.02 -9.77
N PHE A 100 -2.98 7.01 -10.35
CA PHE A 100 -3.20 7.42 -11.75
C PHE A 100 -2.77 6.33 -12.74
N ALA A 101 -1.66 5.65 -12.50
CA ALA A 101 -1.24 4.53 -13.34
C ALA A 101 -2.25 3.38 -13.32
N ALA A 102 -2.78 3.05 -12.15
CA ALA A 102 -3.82 2.03 -12.00
C ALA A 102 -5.17 2.46 -12.61
N ALA A 103 -5.49 3.76 -12.60
CA ALA A 103 -6.75 4.27 -13.14
C ALA A 103 -6.96 3.89 -14.62
N GLY A 104 -5.89 3.85 -15.42
CA GLY A 104 -5.96 3.39 -16.80
C GLY A 104 -6.47 1.95 -16.95
N VAL A 105 -6.06 1.06 -16.04
CA VAL A 105 -6.51 -0.34 -16.01
C VAL A 105 -8.00 -0.43 -15.63
N PHE A 106 -8.44 0.34 -14.63
CA PHE A 106 -9.85 0.34 -14.19
C PHE A 106 -10.77 0.95 -15.22
N LEU A 107 -10.33 1.98 -15.94
CA LEU A 107 -11.08 2.55 -17.04
C LEU A 107 -11.25 1.54 -18.18
N ALA A 108 -10.23 0.76 -18.50
CA ALA A 108 -10.30 -0.27 -19.52
C ALA A 108 -11.19 -1.45 -19.08
N ALA A 109 -11.11 -1.88 -17.83
CA ALA A 109 -11.91 -2.97 -17.30
C ALA A 109 -13.36 -2.57 -16.95
N GLY A 110 -13.64 -1.25 -16.81
CA GLY A 110 -14.96 -0.73 -16.44
C GLY A 110 -15.39 -1.09 -15.00
N THR A 111 -14.44 -1.49 -14.13
CA THR A 111 -14.72 -1.90 -12.76
C THR A 111 -13.58 -1.53 -11.81
N LEU A 112 -13.93 -1.20 -10.56
CA LEU A 112 -12.98 -0.98 -9.47
C LEU A 112 -12.80 -2.23 -8.57
N ARG A 113 -13.52 -3.29 -8.90
CA ARG A 113 -13.46 -4.58 -8.21
C ARG A 113 -12.24 -5.36 -8.70
N LEU A 114 -11.38 -5.80 -7.80
CA LEU A 114 -10.13 -6.46 -8.16
C LEU A 114 -10.35 -7.78 -8.90
N SER A 115 -11.28 -8.61 -8.42
CA SER A 115 -11.66 -9.84 -9.10
C SER A 115 -12.17 -9.58 -10.52
N GLY A 116 -12.98 -8.53 -10.72
CA GLY A 116 -13.50 -8.13 -12.04
C GLY A 116 -12.38 -7.68 -13.00
N VAL A 117 -11.35 -6.99 -12.51
CA VAL A 117 -10.17 -6.64 -13.33
C VAL A 117 -9.42 -7.89 -13.77
N VAL A 118 -9.26 -8.88 -12.86
CA VAL A 118 -8.60 -10.15 -13.18
C VAL A 118 -9.40 -10.93 -14.23
N GLU A 119 -10.72 -11.02 -14.06
CA GLU A 119 -11.63 -11.67 -15.02
C GLU A 119 -11.58 -10.99 -16.40
N TRP A 120 -11.61 -9.65 -16.42
CA TRP A 120 -11.50 -8.89 -17.66
C TRP A 120 -10.17 -9.16 -18.38
N GLN A 121 -9.06 -9.16 -17.64
CA GLN A 121 -7.75 -9.46 -18.18
C GLN A 121 -7.63 -10.90 -18.70
N ALA A 122 -8.24 -11.87 -18.04
CA ALA A 122 -8.27 -13.26 -18.48
C ALA A 122 -9.08 -13.45 -19.79
N ALA A 123 -10.10 -12.63 -19.99
CA ALA A 123 -10.95 -12.66 -21.20
C ALA A 123 -10.37 -11.91 -22.42
N HIS A 124 -9.44 -10.96 -22.18
CA HIS A 124 -8.88 -10.11 -23.23
C HIS A 124 -7.37 -10.32 -23.39
N THR A 125 -6.59 -9.37 -22.91
CA THR A 125 -5.13 -9.42 -22.93
C THR A 125 -4.57 -8.90 -21.60
N TRP A 126 -3.30 -9.19 -21.33
CA TRP A 126 -2.61 -8.66 -20.18
C TRP A 126 -2.56 -7.14 -20.24
N ASN A 127 -2.98 -6.49 -19.16
CA ASN A 127 -3.06 -5.03 -19.07
C ASN A 127 -1.72 -4.32 -19.34
N VAL A 128 -0.60 -4.97 -19.14
CA VAL A 128 0.73 -4.43 -19.45
C VAL A 128 0.88 -4.06 -20.93
N VAL A 129 0.18 -4.73 -21.84
CA VAL A 129 0.28 -4.46 -23.29
C VAL A 129 -0.42 -3.14 -23.63
N PRO A 130 -1.72 -2.95 -23.37
CA PRO A 130 -2.41 -1.70 -23.68
C PRO A 130 -2.04 -0.55 -22.74
N GLN A 131 -1.58 -0.84 -21.53
CA GLN A 131 -1.22 0.16 -20.49
C GLN A 131 0.28 0.16 -20.19
N PHE A 132 1.11 0.02 -21.22
CA PHE A 132 2.57 -0.09 -21.10
C PHE A 132 3.19 1.06 -20.29
N VAL A 133 2.83 2.31 -20.59
CA VAL A 133 3.32 3.48 -19.86
C VAL A 133 2.86 3.45 -18.41
N GLY A 134 1.56 3.15 -18.17
CA GLY A 134 1.01 3.02 -16.83
C GLY A 134 1.71 1.93 -16.02
N PHE A 135 2.06 0.80 -16.65
CA PHE A 135 2.81 -0.26 -15.99
C PHE A 135 4.18 0.21 -15.49
N PHE A 136 4.95 0.94 -16.32
CA PHE A 136 6.24 1.47 -15.90
C PHE A 136 6.12 2.50 -14.79
N VAL A 137 5.15 3.43 -14.89
CA VAL A 137 4.91 4.42 -13.84
C VAL A 137 4.53 3.73 -12.54
N PHE A 138 3.64 2.74 -12.59
CA PHE A 138 3.25 1.96 -11.43
C PHE A 138 4.43 1.21 -10.81
N LEU A 139 5.25 0.56 -11.63
CA LEU A 139 6.42 -0.19 -11.16
C LEU A 139 7.42 0.72 -10.44
N VAL A 140 7.76 1.87 -11.04
CA VAL A 140 8.69 2.83 -10.44
C VAL A 140 8.11 3.40 -9.13
N ALA A 141 6.83 3.77 -9.11
CA ALA A 141 6.17 4.30 -7.93
C ALA A 141 6.09 3.25 -6.81
N ALA A 142 5.80 1.98 -7.13
CA ALA A 142 5.79 0.88 -6.16
C ALA A 142 7.18 0.63 -5.56
N PHE A 143 8.24 0.72 -6.37
CA PHE A 143 9.62 0.68 -5.87
C PHE A 143 9.93 1.83 -4.92
N ALA A 144 9.47 3.02 -5.28
CA ALA A 144 9.70 4.22 -4.47
C ALA A 144 8.96 4.18 -3.13
N GLU A 145 7.78 3.53 -3.08
CA GLU A 145 7.00 3.35 -1.85
C GLU A 145 7.68 2.38 -0.87
N THR A 146 8.49 1.45 -1.37
CA THR A 146 9.24 0.53 -0.50
C THR A 146 10.46 1.19 0.15
N ASN A 147 10.71 2.49 -0.06
CA ASN A 147 11.84 3.27 0.45
C ASN A 147 13.20 2.62 0.25
N ARG A 148 13.36 1.88 -0.85
CA ARG A 148 14.65 1.25 -1.19
C ARG A 148 15.45 2.08 -2.19
N LEU A 149 16.75 1.88 -2.21
CA LEU A 149 17.64 2.50 -3.19
C LEU A 149 17.10 2.33 -4.62
N PRO A 150 17.01 3.39 -5.42
CA PRO A 150 17.56 4.75 -5.23
C PRO A 150 16.62 5.74 -4.51
N PHE A 151 15.49 5.32 -3.95
CA PHE A 151 14.45 6.17 -3.34
C PHE A 151 14.53 6.23 -1.81
N ASP A 152 15.71 6.00 -1.24
CA ASP A 152 15.99 5.87 0.20
C ASP A 152 16.20 7.21 0.94
N LEU A 153 15.92 8.34 0.31
CA LEU A 153 16.18 9.67 0.88
C LEU A 153 15.37 9.98 2.18
N ALA A 154 14.30 9.23 2.40
CA ALA A 154 13.44 9.43 3.57
C ALA A 154 13.96 8.72 4.83
N GLU A 155 14.57 7.57 4.66
CA GLU A 155 15.16 6.77 5.73
C GLU A 155 16.62 7.16 5.99
N ALA A 156 17.31 7.61 4.93
CA ALA A 156 18.67 8.15 4.98
C ALA A 156 19.67 7.22 5.71
N GLU A 157 19.59 5.91 5.46
CA GLU A 157 20.46 4.90 6.08
C GLU A 157 21.96 5.18 5.88
N ALA A 158 22.30 5.84 4.76
CA ALA A 158 23.67 6.21 4.42
C ALA A 158 24.13 7.55 5.03
N GLU A 159 23.27 8.29 5.71
CA GLU A 159 23.58 9.57 6.31
C GLU A 159 23.94 9.44 7.81
N LEU A 160 24.62 10.46 8.37
CA LEU A 160 25.00 10.50 9.79
C LEU A 160 23.78 10.58 10.74
N VAL A 161 22.62 10.95 10.22
CA VAL A 161 21.34 11.03 10.95
C VAL A 161 20.31 10.23 10.17
N ALA A 162 19.82 9.16 10.74
CA ALA A 162 18.94 8.18 10.10
C ALA A 162 17.47 8.63 9.90
N GLY A 163 17.24 9.87 9.51
CA GLY A 163 15.89 10.39 9.21
C GLY A 163 14.93 10.20 10.39
N PHE A 164 13.71 9.68 10.10
CA PHE A 164 12.71 9.47 11.14
C PHE A 164 13.03 8.30 12.08
N HIS A 165 13.93 7.40 11.71
CA HIS A 165 14.44 6.30 12.55
C HIS A 165 15.49 6.72 13.58
N THR A 166 15.87 8.00 13.66
CA THR A 166 16.92 8.47 14.55
C THR A 166 16.72 8.08 16.03
N GLU A 167 15.48 7.89 16.45
CA GLU A 167 15.10 7.54 17.83
C GLU A 167 14.50 6.12 17.96
N TYR A 168 14.37 5.38 16.86
CA TYR A 168 13.86 4.00 16.82
C TYR A 168 14.99 2.99 16.75
#